data_6bede9b0772ba71522fd55a37bf2c0d2
#
_entry.id   6bede9b0772ba71522fd55a37bf2c0d2
#
_cell.length_a   1.000
_cell.length_b   1.000
_cell.length_c   1.000
_cell.angle_alpha   90.00
_cell.angle_beta   90.00
_cell.angle_gamma   90.00
#
_symmetry.space_group_name_H-M   'P 1'
#
loop_
_entity.id
_entity.type
_entity.pdbx_description
1 polymer ?
#
loop_
_entity_poly.entity_id
_entity_poly.type
_entity_poly.pdbx_seq_one_letter_code
_entity_poly.pdbx_strand_id
1 'polypeptide(L)'
;SSTSSDDYTLNLAALQDATLYDNLYAFFSDCVPTANGVAILAVEEPESHLHPIYQRLLYRHIMNKTNTSVMITTHSTHISSVAPITSLVHLITTKDGTKVNTTANIALSADDYSDLTRYIDVKRGELYTAKGIIFVEGISEEYLVPGFSKAKGYDLDRLGVVVCNINSTNFAPYCHFADVLGIPYVIITDGDYYHMVDKEKHFSDIEDASHVGKGFDGLDRIYQLHRSDVDPEYTNWDYNHQRKYFETFGTFIGEYTLEVDIFKKSTEQDQTVLCSVFDQLTKGGQTQRDNFATELRAGRYDKCLSKIESTYSGIGKGRFSQRLANYVSASMVPDYVSDAIEAIVTKVR
;
A
#
# COMPACT_ATOMS: atom_id res chain seq x y z
N SER A 1 -1.50 23.85 51.61
CA SER A 1 -0.49 22.90 51.16
C SER A 1 -0.22 23.13 49.69
N SER A 2 0.92 23.71 49.41
CA SER A 2 1.40 24.03 48.06
C SER A 2 1.94 22.76 47.42
N THR A 3 1.33 22.32 46.32
CA THR A 3 1.94 21.39 45.39
C THR A 3 2.96 22.14 44.57
N SER A 4 4.24 21.90 44.81
CA SER A 4 5.33 22.32 43.95
C SER A 4 5.24 21.53 42.67
N SER A 5 5.05 22.23 41.53
CA SER A 5 5.30 21.66 40.22
C SER A 5 6.81 21.57 40.05
N ASP A 6 7.39 20.42 40.32
CA ASP A 6 8.77 20.16 39.93
C ASP A 6 8.82 20.03 38.40
N ASP A 7 9.30 21.07 37.75
CA ASP A 7 9.64 21.06 36.33
C ASP A 7 10.82 20.11 36.09
N TYR A 8 10.54 18.87 35.71
CA TYR A 8 11.56 17.93 35.28
C TYR A 8 12.00 18.23 33.85
N THR A 9 13.09 18.97 33.71
CA THR A 9 13.72 19.16 32.40
C THR A 9 14.54 17.92 32.04
N LEU A 10 14.04 17.11 31.10
CA LEU A 10 14.77 15.99 30.53
C LEU A 10 16.00 16.50 29.77
N ASN A 11 17.19 16.14 30.22
CA ASN A 11 18.43 16.49 29.53
C ASN A 11 18.64 15.55 28.34
N LEU A 12 18.31 16.01 27.16
CA LEU A 12 18.42 15.28 25.89
C LEU A 12 19.83 14.77 25.55
N ALA A 13 20.89 15.35 26.12
CA ALA A 13 22.26 14.86 25.95
C ALA A 13 22.52 13.50 26.64
N ALA A 14 21.71 13.15 27.65
CA ALA A 14 21.79 11.88 28.35
C ALA A 14 21.07 10.71 27.61
N LEU A 15 20.31 11.02 26.55
CA LEU A 15 19.55 10.05 25.75
C LEU A 15 20.43 9.10 24.91
N GLN A 16 21.72 9.28 24.90
CA GLN A 16 22.67 8.38 24.20
C GLN A 16 23.20 7.23 25.11
N ASP A 17 22.79 7.18 26.37
CA ASP A 17 23.27 6.19 27.33
C ASP A 17 22.14 5.21 27.73
N ALA A 18 22.48 3.91 27.85
CA ALA A 18 21.54 2.85 28.28
C ALA A 18 20.90 3.13 29.65
N THR A 19 21.58 3.87 30.52
CA THR A 19 21.07 4.34 31.80
C THR A 19 19.86 5.26 31.72
N LEU A 20 19.62 5.90 30.56
CA LEU A 20 18.44 6.74 30.42
C LEU A 20 17.15 5.94 30.33
N TYR A 21 17.17 4.77 29.71
CA TYR A 21 16.00 3.88 29.67
C TYR A 21 15.60 3.45 31.08
N ASP A 22 16.59 3.17 31.94
CA ASP A 22 16.36 2.84 33.32
C ASP A 22 15.85 4.04 34.13
N ASN A 23 16.32 5.25 33.83
CA ASN A 23 15.84 6.49 34.44
C ASN A 23 14.44 6.89 33.99
N LEU A 24 14.10 6.73 32.70
CA LEU A 24 12.73 6.90 32.21
C LEU A 24 11.79 5.85 32.84
N TYR A 25 12.26 4.62 33.00
CA TYR A 25 11.51 3.58 33.68
C TYR A 25 11.26 3.92 35.14
N ALA A 26 12.26 4.38 35.87
CA ALA A 26 12.12 4.82 37.27
C ALA A 26 11.11 5.99 37.34
N PHE A 27 11.24 6.98 36.49
CA PHE A 27 10.30 8.11 36.41
C PHE A 27 8.85 7.64 36.20
N PHE A 28 8.58 6.78 35.20
CA PHE A 28 7.24 6.28 34.94
C PHE A 28 6.73 5.32 36.00
N SER A 29 7.62 4.55 36.66
CA SER A 29 7.26 3.66 37.76
C SER A 29 6.95 4.43 39.05
N ASP A 30 7.67 5.50 39.32
CA ASP A 30 7.47 6.35 40.49
C ASP A 30 6.23 7.26 40.37
N CYS A 31 5.79 7.57 39.14
CA CYS A 31 4.58 8.34 38.89
C CYS A 31 3.26 7.55 39.10
N VAL A 32 3.32 6.21 39.29
CA VAL A 32 2.13 5.39 39.51
C VAL A 32 1.76 5.41 41.01
N PRO A 33 0.61 6.03 41.39
CA PRO A 33 0.19 6.04 42.79
C PRO A 33 -0.08 4.61 43.29
N THR A 34 0.49 4.24 44.42
CA THR A 34 0.25 2.96 45.14
C THR A 34 -1.11 2.92 45.84
N ALA A 35 -1.98 3.89 45.65
CA ALA A 35 -3.30 3.97 46.30
C ALA A 35 -4.38 3.28 45.43
N ASN A 36 -5.43 2.76 46.06
CA ASN A 36 -6.58 2.00 45.54
C ASN A 36 -7.42 2.73 44.47
N GLY A 37 -6.79 3.35 43.44
CA GLY A 37 -7.43 4.09 42.36
C GLY A 37 -7.02 3.58 40.98
N VAL A 38 -7.84 3.88 39.98
CA VAL A 38 -7.46 3.68 38.57
C VAL A 38 -6.49 4.79 38.20
N ALA A 39 -5.27 4.42 37.82
CA ALA A 39 -4.30 5.35 37.28
C ALA A 39 -4.25 5.22 35.74
N ILE A 40 -4.20 6.35 35.04
CA ILE A 40 -4.00 6.42 33.60
C ILE A 40 -2.75 7.27 33.36
N LEU A 41 -1.76 6.72 32.67
CA LEU A 41 -0.60 7.46 32.19
C LEU A 41 -0.95 8.07 30.83
N ALA A 42 -1.01 9.39 30.74
CA ALA A 42 -1.18 10.11 29.48
C ALA A 42 0.17 10.69 29.04
N VAL A 43 0.60 10.36 27.83
CA VAL A 43 1.86 10.83 27.24
C VAL A 43 1.55 11.52 25.92
N GLU A 44 1.91 12.79 25.81
CA GLU A 44 1.69 13.61 24.60
C GLU A 44 2.99 13.66 23.80
N GLU A 45 2.87 13.26 22.52
CA GLU A 45 3.95 13.30 21.51
C GLU A 45 5.34 12.88 22.04
N PRO A 46 5.49 11.66 22.58
CA PRO A 46 6.74 11.21 23.17
C PRO A 46 7.89 11.12 22.17
N GLU A 47 7.60 11.16 20.88
CA GLU A 47 8.57 11.21 19.80
C GLU A 47 9.28 12.55 19.64
N SER A 48 8.77 13.62 20.23
CA SER A 48 9.32 14.96 20.08
C SER A 48 10.81 14.97 20.43
N HIS A 49 11.64 15.35 19.43
CA HIS A 49 13.10 15.39 19.53
C HIS A 49 13.82 14.03 19.65
N LEU A 50 13.10 12.88 19.50
CA LEU A 50 13.72 11.58 19.50
C LEU A 50 14.08 11.08 18.09
N HIS A 51 15.25 10.45 17.97
CA HIS A 51 15.61 9.73 16.75
C HIS A 51 14.64 8.56 16.50
N PRO A 52 14.22 8.26 15.25
CA PRO A 52 13.23 7.24 14.92
C PRO A 52 13.44 5.86 15.58
N ILE A 53 14.68 5.40 15.67
CA ILE A 53 15.00 4.12 16.34
C ILE A 53 14.59 4.14 17.81
N TYR A 54 14.82 5.26 18.51
CA TYR A 54 14.48 5.40 19.92
C TYR A 54 12.98 5.56 20.15
N GLN A 55 12.24 6.10 19.19
CA GLN A 55 10.78 6.20 19.28
C GLN A 55 10.13 4.82 19.45
N ARG A 56 10.54 3.83 18.64
CA ARG A 56 10.06 2.44 18.73
C ARG A 56 10.44 1.79 20.06
N LEU A 57 11.68 2.01 20.53
CA LEU A 57 12.16 1.50 21.79
C LEU A 57 11.40 2.09 22.98
N LEU A 58 11.20 3.40 22.98
CA LEU A 58 10.44 4.11 24.02
C LEU A 58 9.03 3.54 24.15
N TYR A 59 8.31 3.42 23.02
CA TYR A 59 6.96 2.86 23.05
C TYR A 59 6.94 1.45 23.63
N ARG A 60 7.79 0.55 23.11
CA ARG A 60 7.87 -0.83 23.60
C ARG A 60 8.24 -0.89 25.10
N HIS A 61 9.09 0.00 25.55
CA HIS A 61 9.47 0.08 26.95
C HIS A 61 8.29 0.50 27.82
N ILE A 62 7.57 1.57 27.44
CA ILE A 62 6.38 2.02 28.15
C ILE A 62 5.35 0.88 28.25
N MET A 63 5.04 0.22 27.14
CA MET A 63 4.02 -0.83 27.08
C MET A 63 4.40 -2.09 27.85
N ASN A 64 5.69 -2.45 27.90
CA ASN A 64 6.15 -3.67 28.56
C ASN A 64 6.37 -3.51 30.08
N LYS A 65 6.54 -2.29 30.55
CA LYS A 65 6.96 -2.03 31.94
C LYS A 65 5.88 -1.39 32.80
N THR A 66 4.84 -0.80 32.22
CA THR A 66 3.75 -0.18 32.96
C THR A 66 2.65 -1.20 33.27
N ASN A 67 2.20 -1.21 34.53
CA ASN A 67 1.05 -2.01 35.00
C ASN A 67 -0.23 -1.14 35.06
N THR A 68 -0.26 -0.05 34.31
CA THR A 68 -1.39 0.90 34.28
C THR A 68 -1.88 1.10 32.85
N SER A 69 -3.08 1.65 32.72
CA SER A 69 -3.58 2.06 31.40
C SER A 69 -2.75 3.22 30.85
N VAL A 70 -2.32 3.11 29.61
CA VAL A 70 -1.51 4.13 28.94
C VAL A 70 -2.30 4.72 27.77
N MET A 71 -2.30 6.04 27.66
CA MET A 71 -2.82 6.77 26.52
C MET A 71 -1.69 7.61 25.93
N ILE A 72 -1.43 7.45 24.64
CA ILE A 72 -0.36 8.15 23.92
C ILE A 72 -0.96 8.89 22.74
N THR A 73 -0.68 10.19 22.62
CA THR A 73 -0.90 10.93 21.36
C THR A 73 0.39 10.95 20.57
N THR A 74 0.30 10.71 19.27
CA THR A 74 1.50 10.65 18.42
C THR A 74 1.19 10.97 16.97
N HIS A 75 2.13 11.60 16.28
CA HIS A 75 2.19 11.73 14.82
C HIS A 75 3.29 10.83 14.21
N SER A 76 3.97 10.03 15.04
CA SER A 76 5.06 9.16 14.58
C SER A 76 4.56 7.86 13.98
N THR A 77 4.89 7.64 12.72
CA THR A 77 4.68 6.35 12.04
C THR A 77 5.48 5.21 12.70
N HIS A 78 6.59 5.54 13.38
CA HIS A 78 7.42 4.58 14.09
C HIS A 78 6.77 4.09 15.39
N ILE A 79 6.07 4.95 16.11
CA ILE A 79 5.31 4.57 17.30
C ILE A 79 4.06 3.80 16.88
N SER A 80 3.30 4.34 15.94
CA SER A 80 2.06 3.71 15.46
C SER A 80 2.29 2.31 14.90
N SER A 81 3.41 2.09 14.20
CA SER A 81 3.73 0.78 13.60
C SER A 81 3.99 -0.34 14.60
N VAL A 82 4.35 -0.02 15.83
CA VAL A 82 4.59 -1.01 16.91
C VAL A 82 3.46 -1.09 17.93
N ALA A 83 2.45 -0.23 17.80
CA ALA A 83 1.25 -0.28 18.62
C ALA A 83 0.38 -1.49 18.22
N PRO A 84 -0.31 -2.16 19.18
CA PRO A 84 -1.27 -3.19 18.83
C PRO A 84 -2.36 -2.60 17.91
N ILE A 85 -2.67 -3.30 16.82
CA ILE A 85 -3.69 -2.83 15.85
C ILE A 85 -5.01 -2.49 16.54
N THR A 86 -5.39 -3.23 17.56
CA THR A 86 -6.65 -3.04 18.31
C THR A 86 -6.63 -1.86 19.28
N SER A 87 -5.53 -1.14 19.42
CA SER A 87 -5.39 -0.05 20.40
C SER A 87 -5.45 1.36 19.79
N LEU A 88 -5.74 1.46 18.51
CA LEU A 88 -5.67 2.72 17.79
C LEU A 88 -6.97 3.52 17.88
N VAL A 89 -6.82 4.83 18.05
CA VAL A 89 -7.88 5.81 17.95
C VAL A 89 -7.44 6.86 16.94
N HIS A 90 -8.14 6.94 15.82
CA HIS A 90 -7.84 7.88 14.74
C HIS A 90 -8.79 9.08 14.82
N LEU A 91 -8.22 10.26 14.91
CA LEU A 91 -8.94 11.54 15.00
C LEU A 91 -8.89 12.24 13.65
N ILE A 92 -10.05 12.47 13.04
CA ILE A 92 -10.17 13.13 11.73
C ILE A 92 -10.87 14.49 11.94
N THR A 93 -10.20 15.56 11.55
CA THR A 93 -10.82 16.88 11.52
C THR A 93 -11.77 17.00 10.34
N THR A 94 -13.01 17.32 10.58
CA THR A 94 -14.05 17.56 9.59
C THR A 94 -14.60 18.98 9.72
N LYS A 95 -15.43 19.42 8.76
CA LYS A 95 -16.11 20.72 8.83
C LYS A 95 -17.04 20.84 10.04
N ASP A 96 -17.59 19.72 10.50
CA ASP A 96 -18.56 19.64 11.58
C ASP A 96 -17.94 19.31 12.94
N GLY A 97 -16.60 19.23 13.01
CA GLY A 97 -15.83 18.90 14.21
C GLY A 97 -14.90 17.71 14.03
N THR A 98 -14.49 17.10 15.13
CA THR A 98 -13.59 15.95 15.11
C THR A 98 -14.38 14.64 15.09
N LYS A 99 -14.17 13.84 14.04
CA LYS A 99 -14.65 12.45 13.98
C LYS A 99 -13.63 11.53 14.64
N VAL A 100 -14.10 10.59 15.44
CA VAL A 100 -13.28 9.60 16.16
C VAL A 100 -13.57 8.22 15.60
N ASN A 101 -12.53 7.54 15.11
CA ASN A 101 -12.61 6.15 14.67
C ASN A 101 -11.69 5.31 15.55
N THR A 102 -12.05 4.05 15.82
CA THR A 102 -11.28 3.17 16.68
C THR A 102 -11.21 1.75 16.11
N THR A 103 -10.06 1.13 16.25
CA THR A 103 -9.82 -0.26 15.87
C THR A 103 -10.09 -1.26 17.00
N ALA A 104 -10.57 -0.81 18.16
CA ALA A 104 -10.75 -1.67 19.35
C ALA A 104 -11.59 -2.94 19.10
N ASN A 105 -12.54 -2.87 18.17
CA ASN A 105 -13.43 -3.98 17.83
C ASN A 105 -13.26 -4.47 16.39
N ILE A 106 -12.07 -4.28 15.78
CA ILE A 106 -11.80 -4.76 14.43
C ILE A 106 -11.92 -6.29 14.38
N ALA A 107 -12.77 -6.78 13.47
CA ALA A 107 -13.01 -8.22 13.31
C ALA A 107 -12.07 -8.79 12.26
N LEU A 108 -10.95 -9.36 12.68
CA LEU A 108 -9.97 -10.04 11.81
C LEU A 108 -9.81 -11.48 12.27
N SER A 109 -9.53 -12.40 11.34
CA SER A 109 -9.02 -13.72 11.70
C SER A 109 -7.67 -13.61 12.40
N ALA A 110 -7.23 -14.66 13.11
CA ALA A 110 -5.93 -14.66 13.77
C ALA A 110 -4.77 -14.52 12.77
N ASP A 111 -4.91 -15.14 11.60
CA ASP A 111 -3.92 -15.08 10.53
C ASP A 111 -3.87 -13.68 9.91
N ASP A 112 -5.02 -13.10 9.54
CA ASP A 112 -5.09 -11.74 9.00
C ASP A 112 -4.56 -10.69 9.99
N TYR A 113 -4.85 -10.87 11.29
CA TYR A 113 -4.32 -10.00 12.33
C TYR A 113 -2.78 -10.06 12.40
N SER A 114 -2.24 -11.28 12.35
CA SER A 114 -0.79 -11.51 12.37
C SER A 114 -0.12 -10.91 11.13
N ASP A 115 -0.67 -11.15 9.95
CA ASP A 115 -0.13 -10.68 8.69
C ASP A 115 -0.19 -9.16 8.60
N LEU A 116 -1.31 -8.56 8.94
CA LEU A 116 -1.47 -7.10 8.93
C LEU A 116 -0.54 -6.43 9.95
N THR A 117 -0.42 -6.97 11.18
CA THR A 117 0.51 -6.47 12.20
C THR A 117 1.95 -6.49 11.68
N ARG A 118 2.35 -7.61 11.08
CA ARG A 118 3.70 -7.78 10.54
C ARG A 118 3.98 -6.83 9.37
N TYR A 119 3.02 -6.67 8.49
CA TYR A 119 3.08 -5.78 7.35
C TYR A 119 3.29 -4.32 7.79
N ILE A 120 2.47 -3.85 8.71
CA ILE A 120 2.54 -2.48 9.23
C ILE A 120 3.85 -2.23 9.96
N ASP A 121 4.28 -3.14 10.84
CA ASP A 121 5.55 -2.99 11.61
C ASP A 121 6.77 -2.87 10.67
N VAL A 122 6.80 -3.65 9.59
CA VAL A 122 7.99 -3.74 8.73
C VAL A 122 7.97 -2.70 7.61
N LYS A 123 6.81 -2.42 7.02
CA LYS A 123 6.70 -1.74 5.73
C LYS A 123 5.97 -0.40 5.78
N ARG A 124 4.87 -0.27 6.53
CA ARG A 124 3.83 0.73 6.23
C ARG A 124 3.23 1.43 7.45
N GLY A 125 4.08 1.92 8.36
CA GLY A 125 3.60 2.76 9.46
C GLY A 125 2.86 4.03 9.00
N GLU A 126 3.13 4.51 7.78
CA GLU A 126 2.46 5.66 7.18
C GLU A 126 0.97 5.48 6.90
N LEU A 127 0.46 4.25 6.87
CA LEU A 127 -0.97 3.97 6.71
C LEU A 127 -1.85 4.69 7.73
N TYR A 128 -1.35 4.85 8.96
CA TYR A 128 -2.10 5.50 10.03
C TYR A 128 -2.30 7.00 9.85
N THR A 129 -1.44 7.65 9.05
CA THR A 129 -1.44 9.10 8.86
C THR A 129 -1.86 9.51 7.45
N ALA A 130 -2.11 8.54 6.58
CA ALA A 130 -2.52 8.78 5.21
C ALA A 130 -3.90 9.46 5.15
N LYS A 131 -4.07 10.42 4.25
CA LYS A 131 -5.38 10.98 3.90
C LYS A 131 -6.14 10.09 2.92
N GLY A 132 -5.42 9.26 2.18
CA GLY A 132 -5.97 8.27 1.26
C GLY A 132 -4.95 7.21 0.90
N ILE A 133 -5.42 6.03 0.49
CA ILE A 133 -4.57 4.88 0.20
C ILE A 133 -4.88 4.35 -1.19
N ILE A 134 -3.84 4.02 -1.95
CA ILE A 134 -3.94 3.21 -3.16
C ILE A 134 -3.33 1.84 -2.82
N PHE A 135 -4.15 0.83 -2.65
CA PHE A 135 -3.68 -0.54 -2.47
C PHE A 135 -3.33 -1.15 -3.83
N VAL A 136 -2.17 -1.82 -3.90
CA VAL A 136 -1.68 -2.47 -5.11
C VAL A 136 -1.12 -3.85 -4.80
N GLU A 137 -1.08 -4.75 -5.79
CA GLU A 137 -0.64 -6.13 -5.61
C GLU A 137 0.87 -6.27 -5.48
N GLY A 138 1.62 -5.50 -6.27
CA GLY A 138 3.03 -5.78 -6.49
C GLY A 138 3.95 -4.57 -6.51
N ILE A 139 5.21 -4.87 -6.73
CA ILE A 139 6.31 -3.91 -6.71
C ILE A 139 6.30 -2.98 -7.94
N SER A 140 5.73 -3.43 -9.06
CA SER A 140 5.64 -2.64 -10.28
C SER A 140 4.73 -1.44 -10.09
N GLU A 141 3.54 -1.68 -9.55
CA GLU A 141 2.57 -0.65 -9.22
C GLU A 141 3.13 0.32 -8.18
N GLU A 142 3.80 -0.20 -7.13
CA GLU A 142 4.41 0.63 -6.09
C GLU A 142 5.37 1.68 -6.66
N TYR A 143 6.17 1.31 -7.67
CA TYR A 143 7.08 2.25 -8.33
C TYR A 143 6.41 3.12 -9.39
N LEU A 144 5.46 2.58 -10.15
CA LEU A 144 4.91 3.25 -11.32
C LEU A 144 3.76 4.19 -11.00
N VAL A 145 2.88 3.85 -10.05
CA VAL A 145 1.69 4.66 -9.73
C VAL A 145 2.04 6.10 -9.32
N PRO A 146 3.08 6.36 -8.49
CA PRO A 146 3.50 7.74 -8.20
C PRO A 146 3.99 8.50 -9.45
N GLY A 147 4.70 7.81 -10.36
CA GLY A 147 5.14 8.36 -11.63
C GLY A 147 3.96 8.69 -12.56
N PHE A 148 3.03 7.77 -12.69
CA PHE A 148 1.78 7.95 -13.45
C PHE A 148 0.95 9.12 -12.93
N SER A 149 0.82 9.22 -11.61
CA SER A 149 0.12 10.33 -10.97
C SER A 149 0.73 11.68 -11.34
N LYS A 150 2.06 11.81 -11.29
CA LYS A 150 2.78 13.02 -11.71
C LYS A 150 2.59 13.32 -13.20
N ALA A 151 2.63 12.30 -14.06
CA ALA A 151 2.38 12.45 -15.50
C ALA A 151 0.95 12.93 -15.79
N LYS A 152 -0.02 12.60 -14.92
CA LYS A 152 -1.41 13.10 -14.97
C LYS A 152 -1.61 14.44 -14.25
N GLY A 153 -0.57 15.04 -13.68
CA GLY A 153 -0.62 16.35 -13.02
C GLY A 153 -1.02 16.30 -11.55
N TYR A 154 -0.97 15.14 -10.91
CA TYR A 154 -1.24 14.96 -9.49
C TYR A 154 0.04 14.66 -8.71
N ASP A 155 0.18 15.24 -7.54
CA ASP A 155 1.25 14.96 -6.57
C ASP A 155 0.64 14.24 -5.37
N LEU A 156 0.84 12.92 -5.28
CA LEU A 156 0.27 12.09 -4.21
C LEU A 156 0.80 12.47 -2.85
N ASP A 157 2.10 12.80 -2.73
CA ASP A 157 2.70 13.22 -1.46
C ASP A 157 2.03 14.50 -0.93
N ARG A 158 1.83 15.49 -1.82
CA ARG A 158 1.14 16.73 -1.47
C ARG A 158 -0.32 16.51 -1.06
N LEU A 159 -0.95 15.48 -1.61
CA LEU A 159 -2.34 15.10 -1.28
C LEU A 159 -2.42 14.24 -0.02
N GLY A 160 -1.29 13.74 0.50
CA GLY A 160 -1.25 12.80 1.61
C GLY A 160 -1.76 11.40 1.23
N VAL A 161 -1.63 11.03 -0.05
CA VAL A 161 -2.02 9.71 -0.57
C VAL A 161 -0.81 8.80 -0.63
N VAL A 162 -0.94 7.61 -0.06
CA VAL A 162 0.12 6.61 0.01
C VAL A 162 -0.20 5.43 -0.91
N VAL A 163 0.79 4.97 -1.68
CA VAL A 163 0.69 3.74 -2.48
C VAL A 163 1.19 2.56 -1.65
N CYS A 164 0.32 1.61 -1.38
CA CYS A 164 0.59 0.47 -0.51
C CYS A 164 0.58 -0.84 -1.27
N ASN A 165 1.76 -1.36 -1.55
CA ASN A 165 1.94 -2.70 -2.10
C ASN A 165 1.76 -3.73 -0.99
N ILE A 166 0.73 -4.55 -1.09
CA ILE A 166 0.43 -5.60 -0.10
C ILE A 166 1.21 -6.89 -0.35
N ASN A 167 1.95 -7.00 -1.47
CA ASN A 167 2.66 -8.21 -1.93
C ASN A 167 1.77 -9.47 -1.96
N SER A 168 0.51 -9.31 -2.29
CA SER A 168 -0.53 -10.34 -2.28
C SER A 168 -1.74 -9.88 -3.07
N THR A 169 -2.67 -10.79 -3.27
CA THR A 169 -4.00 -10.50 -3.82
C THR A 169 -5.10 -10.46 -2.75
N ASN A 170 -4.75 -10.71 -1.48
CA ASN A 170 -5.68 -10.67 -0.35
C ASN A 170 -5.84 -9.25 0.20
N PHE A 171 -6.66 -8.44 -0.44
CA PHE A 171 -6.93 -7.06 -0.03
C PHE A 171 -7.81 -6.93 1.21
N ALA A 172 -8.64 -7.93 1.52
CA ALA A 172 -9.70 -7.83 2.53
C ALA A 172 -9.24 -7.31 3.90
N PRO A 173 -8.15 -7.80 4.53
CA PRO A 173 -7.72 -7.31 5.84
C PRO A 173 -7.32 -5.82 5.81
N TYR A 174 -6.68 -5.38 4.72
CA TYR A 174 -6.20 -4.02 4.54
C TYR A 174 -7.35 -3.04 4.29
N CYS A 175 -8.33 -3.44 3.47
CA CYS A 175 -9.55 -2.67 3.23
C CYS A 175 -10.35 -2.52 4.53
N HIS A 176 -10.56 -3.61 5.25
CA HIS A 176 -11.28 -3.57 6.52
C HIS A 176 -10.59 -2.67 7.55
N PHE A 177 -9.26 -2.70 7.60
CA PHE A 177 -8.48 -1.82 8.45
C PHE A 177 -8.64 -0.34 8.08
N ALA A 178 -8.57 -0.01 6.77
CA ALA A 178 -8.78 1.36 6.29
C ALA A 178 -10.21 1.85 6.56
N ASP A 179 -11.23 1.00 6.37
CA ASP A 179 -12.63 1.30 6.66
C ASP A 179 -12.86 1.64 8.14
N VAL A 180 -12.30 0.83 9.04
CA VAL A 180 -12.41 1.05 10.49
C VAL A 180 -11.75 2.36 10.92
N LEU A 181 -10.62 2.72 10.31
CA LEU A 181 -9.95 4.00 10.54
C LEU A 181 -10.63 5.18 9.82
N GLY A 182 -11.55 4.90 8.89
CA GLY A 182 -12.21 5.92 8.08
C GLY A 182 -11.28 6.58 7.07
N ILE A 183 -10.27 5.88 6.60
CA ILE A 183 -9.32 6.35 5.59
C ILE A 183 -9.84 5.92 4.21
N PRO A 184 -10.12 6.84 3.29
CA PRO A 184 -10.56 6.49 1.94
C PRO A 184 -9.46 5.76 1.18
N TYR A 185 -9.85 4.77 0.39
CA TYR A 185 -8.92 4.01 -0.42
C TYR A 185 -9.49 3.65 -1.80
N VAL A 186 -8.59 3.20 -2.66
CA VAL A 186 -8.88 2.50 -3.91
C VAL A 186 -7.94 1.30 -4.04
N ILE A 187 -8.34 0.33 -4.86
CA ILE A 187 -7.55 -0.86 -5.19
C ILE A 187 -7.21 -0.80 -6.68
N ILE A 188 -5.96 -1.08 -7.01
CA ILE A 188 -5.50 -1.34 -8.38
C ILE A 188 -5.00 -2.77 -8.41
N THR A 189 -5.53 -3.59 -9.32
CA THR A 189 -5.23 -5.01 -9.42
C THR A 189 -5.11 -5.44 -10.88
N ASP A 190 -4.27 -6.45 -11.16
CA ASP A 190 -4.13 -7.03 -12.48
C ASP A 190 -5.40 -7.78 -12.91
N GLY A 191 -5.65 -7.83 -14.22
CA GLY A 191 -6.75 -8.59 -14.79
C GLY A 191 -6.45 -10.08 -14.91
N ASP A 192 -5.19 -10.42 -15.11
CA ASP A 192 -4.68 -11.80 -15.23
C ASP A 192 -5.50 -12.64 -16.19
N TYR A 193 -5.53 -12.22 -17.46
CA TYR A 193 -6.23 -12.99 -18.49
C TYR A 193 -5.72 -14.44 -18.56
N TYR A 194 -6.64 -15.39 -18.63
CA TYR A 194 -6.32 -16.80 -18.80
C TYR A 194 -7.22 -17.49 -19.84
N HIS A 195 -6.75 -18.61 -20.35
CA HIS A 195 -7.55 -19.57 -21.11
C HIS A 195 -7.42 -20.98 -20.51
N MET A 196 -8.39 -21.84 -20.80
CA MET A 196 -8.43 -23.21 -20.26
C MET A 196 -7.81 -24.20 -21.26
N VAL A 197 -6.85 -24.99 -20.77
CA VAL A 197 -6.28 -26.13 -21.49
C VAL A 197 -6.38 -27.33 -20.55
N ASP A 198 -7.02 -28.43 -20.99
CA ASP A 198 -7.17 -29.66 -20.20
C ASP A 198 -7.70 -29.42 -18.78
N LYS A 199 -8.62 -28.46 -18.61
CA LYS A 199 -9.22 -28.02 -17.34
C LYS A 199 -8.28 -27.25 -16.41
N GLU A 200 -7.10 -26.88 -16.86
CA GLU A 200 -6.17 -26.01 -16.12
C GLU A 200 -6.16 -24.60 -16.69
N LYS A 201 -5.98 -23.61 -15.80
CA LYS A 201 -5.83 -22.20 -16.20
C LYS A 201 -4.41 -21.97 -16.75
N HIS A 202 -4.33 -21.48 -17.98
CA HIS A 202 -3.07 -21.03 -18.59
C HIS A 202 -3.14 -19.52 -18.73
N PHE A 203 -2.32 -18.81 -17.96
CA PHE A 203 -2.25 -17.35 -18.03
C PHE A 203 -1.58 -16.92 -19.32
N SER A 204 -2.14 -15.90 -19.94
CA SER A 204 -1.66 -15.34 -21.20
C SER A 204 -1.65 -13.81 -21.08
N ASP A 205 -0.60 -13.21 -21.61
CA ASP A 205 -0.49 -11.75 -21.68
C ASP A 205 -1.14 -11.16 -22.94
N ILE A 206 -1.84 -11.97 -23.70
CA ILE A 206 -2.57 -11.56 -24.92
C ILE A 206 -3.86 -12.38 -25.03
N GLU A 207 -4.98 -11.67 -25.17
CA GLU A 207 -6.27 -12.30 -25.50
C GLU A 207 -6.27 -12.78 -26.94
N ASP A 208 -6.48 -14.07 -27.15
CA ASP A 208 -6.66 -14.69 -28.45
C ASP A 208 -8.13 -15.14 -28.62
N ALA A 209 -8.76 -14.72 -29.72
CA ALA A 209 -10.14 -15.11 -30.04
C ALA A 209 -10.33 -16.63 -30.21
N SER A 210 -9.25 -17.38 -30.50
CA SER A 210 -9.27 -18.83 -30.61
C SER A 210 -9.32 -19.56 -29.24
N HIS A 211 -9.03 -18.85 -28.16
CA HIS A 211 -9.04 -19.45 -26.81
C HIS A 211 -10.47 -19.74 -26.35
N VAL A 212 -10.72 -21.00 -26.01
CA VAL A 212 -12.00 -21.48 -25.48
C VAL A 212 -11.92 -21.59 -23.96
N GLY A 213 -12.98 -21.17 -23.26
CA GLY A 213 -13.00 -21.18 -21.81
C GLY A 213 -12.02 -20.15 -21.19
N LYS A 214 -12.03 -18.97 -21.75
CA LYS A 214 -11.20 -17.84 -21.27
C LYS A 214 -11.88 -17.08 -20.15
N GLY A 215 -11.09 -16.37 -19.35
CA GLY A 215 -11.55 -15.50 -18.26
C GLY A 215 -10.45 -14.59 -17.74
N PHE A 216 -10.76 -13.90 -16.66
CA PHE A 216 -9.86 -12.97 -16.00
C PHE A 216 -9.79 -13.28 -14.50
N ASP A 217 -8.66 -13.80 -14.03
CA ASP A 217 -8.51 -14.24 -12.65
C ASP A 217 -8.60 -13.09 -11.64
N GLY A 218 -8.13 -11.90 -12.05
CA GLY A 218 -8.29 -10.68 -11.26
C GLY A 218 -9.75 -10.32 -11.01
N LEU A 219 -10.61 -10.46 -12.02
CA LEU A 219 -12.04 -10.22 -11.88
C LEU A 219 -12.69 -11.24 -10.93
N ASP A 220 -12.32 -12.53 -11.06
CA ASP A 220 -12.81 -13.58 -10.19
C ASP A 220 -12.44 -13.31 -8.71
N ARG A 221 -11.21 -12.87 -8.44
CA ARG A 221 -10.74 -12.50 -7.09
C ARG A 221 -11.54 -11.34 -6.50
N ILE A 222 -11.76 -10.29 -7.27
CA ILE A 222 -12.49 -9.10 -6.82
C ILE A 222 -13.98 -9.40 -6.63
N TYR A 223 -14.55 -10.26 -7.46
CA TYR A 223 -15.90 -10.77 -7.20
C TYR A 223 -16.00 -11.45 -5.83
N GLN A 224 -15.02 -12.27 -5.43
CA GLN A 224 -15.02 -12.90 -4.11
C GLN A 224 -14.87 -11.89 -2.98
N LEU A 225 -14.07 -10.83 -3.16
CA LEU A 225 -13.89 -9.76 -2.18
C LEU A 225 -15.21 -9.02 -1.88
N HIS A 226 -16.03 -8.77 -2.90
CA HIS A 226 -17.27 -8.01 -2.79
C HIS A 226 -18.55 -8.86 -2.88
N ARG A 227 -18.43 -10.18 -2.77
CA ARG A 227 -19.51 -11.14 -3.06
C ARG A 227 -20.84 -10.84 -2.40
N SER A 228 -20.83 -10.30 -1.17
CA SER A 228 -22.06 -9.96 -0.44
C SER A 228 -22.83 -8.77 -1.02
N ASP A 229 -22.13 -7.91 -1.77
CA ASP A 229 -22.64 -6.62 -2.21
C ASP A 229 -22.84 -6.55 -3.74
N VAL A 230 -22.50 -7.66 -4.45
CA VAL A 230 -22.59 -7.73 -5.90
C VAL A 230 -24.04 -7.90 -6.34
N ASP A 231 -24.41 -7.16 -7.40
CA ASP A 231 -25.70 -7.26 -8.06
C ASP A 231 -25.97 -8.71 -8.53
N PRO A 232 -27.16 -9.30 -8.29
CA PRO A 232 -27.51 -10.64 -8.75
C PRO A 232 -27.36 -10.85 -10.26
N GLU A 233 -27.53 -9.80 -11.07
CA GLU A 233 -27.42 -9.87 -12.52
C GLU A 233 -25.95 -9.84 -13.03
N TYR A 234 -24.98 -9.61 -12.14
CA TYR A 234 -23.55 -9.47 -12.47
C TYR A 234 -23.03 -10.57 -13.41
N THR A 235 -23.41 -11.81 -13.19
CA THR A 235 -22.93 -12.96 -13.98
C THR A 235 -23.43 -12.96 -15.43
N ASN A 236 -24.44 -12.15 -15.73
CA ASN A 236 -25.01 -12.02 -17.07
C ASN A 236 -24.31 -10.92 -17.91
N TRP A 237 -23.45 -10.13 -17.30
CA TRP A 237 -22.76 -9.01 -17.95
C TRP A 237 -21.49 -9.47 -18.66
N ASP A 238 -21.10 -8.74 -19.71
CA ASP A 238 -19.80 -8.92 -20.35
C ASP A 238 -18.66 -8.42 -19.42
N TYR A 239 -17.44 -8.85 -19.73
CA TYR A 239 -16.25 -8.54 -18.94
C TYR A 239 -16.06 -7.03 -18.69
N ASN A 240 -16.25 -6.19 -19.70
CA ASN A 240 -16.05 -4.76 -19.55
C ASN A 240 -17.06 -4.14 -18.57
N HIS A 241 -18.33 -4.58 -18.66
CA HIS A 241 -19.37 -4.15 -17.72
C HIS A 241 -19.08 -4.65 -16.29
N GLN A 242 -18.70 -5.90 -16.14
CA GLN A 242 -18.32 -6.48 -14.86
C GLN A 242 -17.14 -5.72 -14.21
N ARG A 243 -16.11 -5.42 -14.99
CA ARG A 243 -14.95 -4.66 -14.54
C ARG A 243 -15.31 -3.23 -14.11
N LYS A 244 -16.08 -2.51 -14.94
CA LYS A 244 -16.54 -1.15 -14.63
C LYS A 244 -17.46 -1.08 -13.41
N TYR A 245 -18.21 -2.13 -13.15
CA TYR A 245 -19.06 -2.22 -11.96
C TYR A 245 -18.23 -2.14 -10.67
N PHE A 246 -17.09 -2.81 -10.60
CA PHE A 246 -16.23 -2.78 -9.42
C PHE A 246 -15.55 -1.42 -9.17
N GLU A 247 -15.48 -0.55 -10.16
CA GLU A 247 -15.04 0.83 -9.95
C GLU A 247 -15.98 1.59 -9.00
N THR A 248 -17.25 1.22 -8.93
CA THR A 248 -18.22 1.78 -7.97
C THR A 248 -17.85 1.45 -6.51
N PHE A 249 -17.12 0.37 -6.29
CA PHE A 249 -16.55 -0.03 -5.00
C PHE A 249 -15.15 0.53 -4.76
N GLY A 250 -14.61 1.30 -5.73
CA GLY A 250 -13.25 1.82 -5.67
C GLY A 250 -12.18 0.80 -6.06
N THR A 251 -12.55 -0.24 -6.81
CA THR A 251 -11.63 -1.28 -7.28
C THR A 251 -11.47 -1.19 -8.79
N PHE A 252 -10.24 -1.02 -9.24
CA PHE A 252 -9.85 -0.79 -10.63
C PHE A 252 -9.02 -1.97 -11.13
N ILE A 253 -9.56 -2.70 -12.09
CA ILE A 253 -9.01 -3.97 -12.57
C ILE A 253 -8.41 -3.76 -13.96
N GLY A 254 -7.17 -4.20 -14.18
CA GLY A 254 -6.50 -4.23 -15.46
C GLY A 254 -7.10 -5.23 -16.45
N GLU A 255 -6.50 -5.35 -17.62
CA GLU A 255 -6.84 -6.40 -18.58
C GLU A 255 -5.90 -7.60 -18.45
N TYR A 256 -4.61 -7.30 -18.30
CA TYR A 256 -3.52 -8.27 -18.18
C TYR A 256 -2.73 -7.99 -16.89
N THR A 257 -1.41 -8.14 -16.96
CA THR A 257 -0.51 -7.56 -15.95
C THR A 257 -0.25 -6.08 -16.26
N LEU A 258 0.13 -5.29 -15.25
CA LEU A 258 0.40 -3.86 -15.43
C LEU A 258 1.39 -3.59 -16.56
N GLU A 259 2.48 -4.38 -16.66
CA GLU A 259 3.50 -4.19 -17.69
C GLU A 259 2.93 -4.37 -19.10
N VAL A 260 2.10 -5.40 -19.30
CA VAL A 260 1.45 -5.68 -20.58
C VAL A 260 0.46 -4.58 -20.94
N ASP A 261 -0.31 -4.10 -19.97
CA ASP A 261 -1.25 -3.00 -20.18
C ASP A 261 -0.53 -1.70 -20.58
N ILE A 262 0.65 -1.43 -20.00
CA ILE A 262 1.53 -0.33 -20.40
C ILE A 262 2.01 -0.51 -21.85
N PHE A 263 2.51 -1.71 -22.20
CA PHE A 263 2.99 -1.98 -23.56
C PHE A 263 1.89 -1.78 -24.60
N LYS A 264 0.70 -2.31 -24.31
CA LYS A 264 -0.50 -2.20 -25.17
C LYS A 264 -0.95 -0.75 -25.37
N LYS A 265 -0.86 0.08 -24.32
CA LYS A 265 -1.25 1.48 -24.33
C LYS A 265 -0.22 2.39 -25.00
N SER A 266 1.04 1.98 -25.05
CA SER A 266 2.18 2.79 -25.44
C SER A 266 2.14 3.24 -26.90
N THR A 267 2.37 4.52 -27.15
CA THR A 267 2.63 5.10 -28.48
C THR A 267 4.01 4.70 -29.02
N GLU A 268 4.32 4.96 -30.28
CA GLU A 268 5.65 4.71 -30.86
C GLU A 268 6.78 5.44 -30.09
N GLN A 269 6.50 6.65 -29.60
CA GLN A 269 7.44 7.41 -28.78
C GLN A 269 7.65 6.72 -27.43
N ASP A 270 6.57 6.26 -26.78
CA ASP A 270 6.62 5.52 -25.52
C ASP A 270 7.37 4.20 -25.69
N GLN A 271 7.14 3.47 -26.80
CA GLN A 271 7.89 2.24 -27.11
C GLN A 271 9.41 2.49 -27.22
N THR A 272 9.81 3.66 -27.74
CA THR A 272 11.22 4.04 -27.77
C THR A 272 11.79 4.20 -26.36
N VAL A 273 11.02 4.78 -25.44
CA VAL A 273 11.40 4.88 -24.03
C VAL A 273 11.48 3.50 -23.38
N LEU A 274 10.50 2.64 -23.61
CA LEU A 274 10.50 1.26 -23.08
C LEU A 274 11.72 0.46 -23.55
N CYS A 275 12.08 0.55 -24.83
CA CYS A 275 13.28 -0.05 -25.38
C CYS A 275 14.54 0.51 -24.71
N SER A 276 14.64 1.83 -24.54
CA SER A 276 15.76 2.47 -23.88
C SER A 276 15.92 2.01 -22.43
N VAL A 277 14.83 1.87 -21.69
CA VAL A 277 14.86 1.34 -20.32
C VAL A 277 15.33 -0.11 -20.29
N PHE A 278 14.82 -0.95 -21.20
CA PHE A 278 15.28 -2.33 -21.34
C PHE A 278 16.77 -2.39 -21.64
N ASP A 279 17.26 -1.59 -22.59
CA ASP A 279 18.67 -1.54 -23.03
C ASP A 279 19.63 -1.12 -21.92
N GLN A 280 19.21 -0.22 -21.04
CA GLN A 280 20.00 0.21 -19.87
C GLN A 280 20.14 -0.88 -18.81
N LEU A 281 19.21 -1.81 -18.76
CA LEU A 281 19.10 -2.78 -17.67
C LEU A 281 19.57 -4.17 -18.06
N THR A 282 19.37 -4.58 -19.32
CA THR A 282 19.70 -5.93 -19.79
C THR A 282 21.22 -6.17 -19.79
N LYS A 283 21.61 -7.35 -19.34
CA LYS A 283 22.97 -7.87 -19.50
C LYS A 283 23.19 -8.51 -20.86
N GLY A 284 22.12 -8.71 -21.63
CA GLY A 284 22.15 -9.29 -22.96
C GLY A 284 22.86 -8.40 -24.00
N GLY A 285 23.37 -9.03 -25.06
CA GLY A 285 23.95 -8.33 -26.18
C GLY A 285 22.95 -7.65 -27.11
N GLN A 286 23.44 -7.08 -28.23
CA GLN A 286 22.59 -6.34 -29.18
C GLN A 286 21.39 -7.16 -29.68
N THR A 287 21.54 -8.44 -29.94
CA THR A 287 20.45 -9.33 -30.39
C THR A 287 19.26 -9.34 -29.40
N GLN A 288 19.53 -9.30 -28.10
CA GLN A 288 18.45 -9.27 -27.09
C GLN A 288 17.66 -7.95 -27.13
N ARG A 289 18.35 -6.84 -27.33
CA ARG A 289 17.78 -5.49 -27.46
C ARG A 289 16.93 -5.39 -28.72
N ASP A 290 17.48 -5.82 -29.85
CA ASP A 290 16.76 -5.83 -31.11
C ASP A 290 15.51 -6.72 -31.06
N ASN A 291 15.62 -7.87 -30.41
CA ASN A 291 14.49 -8.76 -30.20
C ASN A 291 13.41 -8.14 -29.32
N PHE A 292 13.77 -7.47 -28.21
CA PHE A 292 12.77 -6.79 -27.37
C PHE A 292 12.02 -5.72 -28.16
N ALA A 293 12.74 -4.87 -28.88
CA ALA A 293 12.16 -3.83 -29.71
C ALA A 293 11.26 -4.38 -30.84
N THR A 294 11.66 -5.51 -31.43
CA THR A 294 10.89 -6.18 -32.50
C THR A 294 9.60 -6.77 -31.94
N GLU A 295 9.67 -7.47 -30.81
CA GLU A 295 8.50 -8.06 -30.16
C GLU A 295 7.51 -6.96 -29.71
N LEU A 296 7.99 -5.88 -29.10
CA LEU A 296 7.17 -4.76 -28.65
C LEU A 296 6.39 -4.09 -29.81
N ARG A 297 7.10 -3.78 -30.91
CA ARG A 297 6.46 -3.19 -32.09
C ARG A 297 5.50 -4.13 -32.82
N ALA A 298 5.72 -5.42 -32.69
CA ALA A 298 4.85 -6.44 -33.27
C ALA A 298 3.65 -6.79 -32.38
N GLY A 299 3.49 -6.15 -31.20
CA GLY A 299 2.39 -6.41 -30.28
C GLY A 299 2.50 -7.75 -29.55
N ARG A 300 3.70 -8.36 -29.52
CA ARG A 300 3.94 -9.63 -28.79
C ARG A 300 4.43 -9.34 -27.36
N TYR A 301 3.52 -8.79 -26.56
CA TYR A 301 3.78 -8.23 -25.22
C TYR A 301 4.17 -9.31 -24.20
N ASP A 302 3.60 -10.51 -24.32
CA ASP A 302 3.98 -11.71 -23.57
C ASP A 302 5.48 -12.00 -23.66
N LYS A 303 6.04 -11.91 -24.87
CA LYS A 303 7.46 -12.10 -25.10
C LYS A 303 8.31 -10.97 -24.53
N CYS A 304 7.80 -9.75 -24.52
CA CYS A 304 8.46 -8.62 -23.87
C CYS A 304 8.51 -8.83 -22.35
N LEU A 305 7.39 -9.21 -21.74
CA LEU A 305 7.32 -9.50 -20.31
C LEU A 305 8.24 -10.65 -19.92
N SER A 306 8.20 -11.76 -20.66
CA SER A 306 9.11 -12.91 -20.44
C SER A 306 10.60 -12.51 -20.50
N LYS A 307 10.98 -11.55 -21.35
CA LYS A 307 12.36 -11.05 -21.39
C LYS A 307 12.73 -10.24 -20.16
N ILE A 308 11.79 -9.48 -19.60
CA ILE A 308 12.00 -8.71 -18.36
C ILE A 308 12.13 -9.66 -17.17
N GLU A 309 11.26 -10.65 -17.08
CA GLU A 309 11.23 -11.62 -15.97
C GLU A 309 12.34 -12.66 -16.02
N SER A 310 12.89 -12.89 -17.19
CA SER A 310 13.94 -13.91 -17.40
C SER A 310 15.13 -13.71 -16.47
N THR A 311 15.52 -14.75 -15.78
CA THR A 311 16.74 -14.80 -14.97
C THR A 311 18.00 -14.53 -15.82
N TYR A 312 17.97 -14.85 -17.10
CA TYR A 312 19.06 -14.58 -18.04
C TYR A 312 19.23 -13.07 -18.32
N SER A 313 18.17 -12.31 -18.45
CA SER A 313 18.24 -10.84 -18.60
C SER A 313 18.75 -10.17 -17.33
N GLY A 314 18.44 -10.76 -16.16
CA GLY A 314 18.80 -10.24 -14.85
C GLY A 314 18.12 -8.90 -14.52
N ILE A 315 16.99 -8.58 -15.17
CA ILE A 315 16.26 -7.33 -14.97
C ILE A 315 15.28 -7.47 -13.81
N GLY A 316 14.22 -8.27 -13.98
CA GLY A 316 13.11 -8.40 -13.05
C GLY A 316 12.11 -7.23 -13.14
N LYS A 317 10.82 -7.51 -12.90
CA LYS A 317 9.73 -6.51 -12.94
C LYS A 317 10.03 -5.28 -12.10
N GLY A 318 10.37 -5.45 -10.83
CA GLY A 318 10.61 -4.33 -9.92
C GLY A 318 11.70 -3.38 -10.37
N ARG A 319 12.83 -3.90 -10.89
CA ARG A 319 13.92 -3.07 -11.38
C ARG A 319 13.57 -2.36 -12.70
N PHE A 320 12.81 -3.02 -13.56
CA PHE A 320 12.30 -2.41 -14.79
C PHE A 320 11.35 -1.25 -14.45
N SER A 321 10.38 -1.49 -13.60
CA SER A 321 9.38 -0.52 -13.19
C SER A 321 10.00 0.66 -12.42
N GLN A 322 10.96 0.40 -11.53
CA GLN A 322 11.72 1.44 -10.84
C GLN A 322 12.45 2.38 -11.81
N ARG A 323 13.06 1.82 -12.86
CA ARG A 323 13.75 2.63 -13.88
C ARG A 323 12.76 3.37 -14.77
N LEU A 324 11.69 2.68 -15.20
CA LEU A 324 10.64 3.24 -16.06
C LEU A 324 9.91 4.41 -15.38
N ALA A 325 9.71 4.37 -14.06
CA ALA A 325 9.03 5.42 -13.31
C ALA A 325 9.60 6.83 -13.52
N ASN A 326 10.89 6.94 -13.90
CA ASN A 326 11.51 8.23 -14.20
C ASN A 326 11.20 8.76 -15.61
N TYR A 327 10.59 7.96 -16.46
CA TYR A 327 10.38 8.27 -17.89
C TYR A 327 8.92 8.13 -18.33
N VAL A 328 8.01 7.85 -17.42
CA VAL A 328 6.58 7.66 -17.75
C VAL A 328 5.97 8.94 -18.31
N SER A 329 5.13 8.78 -19.32
CA SER A 329 4.32 9.82 -19.92
C SER A 329 2.84 9.59 -19.62
N ALA A 330 2.00 10.58 -19.82
CA ALA A 330 0.55 10.43 -19.64
C ALA A 330 -0.06 9.41 -20.63
N SER A 331 0.54 9.22 -21.81
CA SER A 331 0.10 8.24 -22.80
C SER A 331 0.36 6.80 -22.42
N MET A 332 1.35 6.55 -21.54
CA MET A 332 1.64 5.20 -21.01
C MET A 332 0.69 4.74 -19.92
N VAL A 333 -0.05 5.68 -19.29
CA VAL A 333 -0.90 5.36 -18.14
C VAL A 333 -2.11 4.54 -18.57
N PRO A 334 -2.28 3.29 -18.12
CA PRO A 334 -3.49 2.53 -18.40
C PRO A 334 -4.74 3.23 -17.86
N ASP A 335 -5.88 3.10 -18.58
CA ASP A 335 -7.09 3.85 -18.24
C ASP A 335 -7.57 3.54 -16.80
N TYR A 336 -7.60 2.27 -16.41
CA TYR A 336 -8.00 1.88 -15.07
C TYR A 336 -7.11 2.47 -13.97
N VAL A 337 -5.81 2.64 -14.22
CA VAL A 337 -4.88 3.29 -13.28
C VAL A 337 -5.15 4.79 -13.21
N SER A 338 -5.43 5.42 -14.36
CA SER A 338 -5.82 6.83 -14.40
C SER A 338 -7.11 7.08 -13.62
N ASP A 339 -8.12 6.23 -13.83
CA ASP A 339 -9.42 6.32 -13.17
C ASP A 339 -9.27 6.11 -11.65
N ALA A 340 -8.41 5.18 -11.22
CA ALA A 340 -8.09 4.95 -9.81
C ALA A 340 -7.45 6.19 -9.16
N ILE A 341 -6.46 6.80 -9.83
CA ILE A 341 -5.80 8.02 -9.36
C ILE A 341 -6.82 9.16 -9.22
N GLU A 342 -7.67 9.37 -10.21
CA GLU A 342 -8.70 10.40 -10.18
C GLU A 342 -9.73 10.17 -9.08
N ALA A 343 -10.12 8.91 -8.86
CA ALA A 343 -11.06 8.52 -7.82
C ALA A 343 -10.50 8.82 -6.41
N ILE A 344 -9.25 8.43 -6.11
CA ILE A 344 -8.67 8.71 -4.80
C ILE A 344 -8.43 10.21 -4.59
N VAL A 345 -7.98 10.93 -5.62
CA VAL A 345 -7.80 12.38 -5.56
C VAL A 345 -9.11 13.10 -5.22
N THR A 346 -10.22 12.61 -5.78
CA THR A 346 -11.56 13.16 -5.50
C THR A 346 -11.98 12.88 -4.06
N LYS A 347 -11.67 11.70 -3.52
CA LYS A 347 -12.01 11.31 -2.14
C LYS A 347 -11.25 12.10 -1.06
N VAL A 348 -10.02 12.58 -1.36
CA VAL A 348 -9.16 13.26 -0.36
C VAL A 348 -9.20 14.78 -0.44
N ARG A 349 -9.82 15.36 -1.47
CA ARG A 349 -10.05 16.82 -1.61
C ARG A 349 -11.32 17.27 -0.91
#